data_5d58ba17eda8515325a3fcd35bd6d9bd
#
_entry.id   5d58ba17eda8515325a3fcd35bd6d9bd
#
_cell.length_a   1.000
_cell.length_b   1.000
_cell.length_c   1.000
_cell.angle_alpha   90.00
_cell.angle_beta   90.00
_cell.angle_gamma   90.00
#
_symmetry.space_group_name_H-M   'P 1'
#
loop_
_entity.id
_entity.type
_entity.pdbx_description
1 polymer ?
#
loop_
_entity_poly.entity_id
_entity_poly.type
_entity_poly.pdbx_seq_one_letter_code
_entity_poly.pdbx_strand_id
1 'polypeptide(L)'
;MTRRRISEWVDTFGEDGIYVSFSGGKDSTVLLDIVRKYYPDVKAVFVDTGLEYPEIRSFVKGFNNVDWIKPKMTFKQVIEKYGYPFISKEVSECVDGARKYLRLLTDRQTDRQCRTMRSWRTY
;
A
#
# COMPACT_ATOMS: atom_id res chain seq x y z
N MET A 1 8.30 10.88 -20.49
CA MET A 1 8.54 9.67 -19.71
C MET A 1 7.26 9.05 -19.14
N THR A 2 6.38 9.80 -18.49
CA THR A 2 5.15 9.28 -17.83
C THR A 2 4.22 8.54 -18.80
N ARG A 3 3.92 9.10 -19.98
CA ARG A 3 3.03 8.50 -20.98
C ARG A 3 3.50 7.12 -21.45
N ARG A 4 4.79 6.96 -21.73
CA ARG A 4 5.36 5.69 -22.17
C ARG A 4 5.19 4.59 -21.10
N ARG A 5 5.42 4.91 -19.83
CA ARG A 5 5.21 3.97 -18.73
C ARG A 5 3.75 3.56 -18.58
N ILE A 6 2.81 4.51 -18.71
CA ILE A 6 1.38 4.21 -18.66
C ILE A 6 1.02 3.21 -19.78
N SER A 7 1.46 3.45 -21.02
CA SER A 7 1.23 2.55 -22.14
C SER A 7 1.81 1.14 -21.87
N GLU A 8 3.06 1.05 -21.42
CA GLU A 8 3.71 -0.22 -21.08
C GLU A 8 2.92 -1.03 -20.02
N TRP A 9 2.32 -0.34 -19.03
CA TRP A 9 1.50 -1.00 -18.00
C TRP A 9 0.16 -1.46 -18.56
N VAL A 10 -0.50 -0.62 -19.36
CA VAL A 10 -1.76 -0.99 -20.01
C VAL A 10 -1.55 -2.17 -20.98
N ASP A 11 -0.47 -2.16 -21.75
CA ASP A 11 -0.14 -3.24 -22.68
C ASP A 11 0.16 -4.56 -21.94
N THR A 12 0.68 -4.48 -20.71
CA THR A 12 1.03 -5.67 -19.92
C THR A 12 -0.16 -6.23 -19.15
N PHE A 13 -0.99 -5.38 -18.54
CA PHE A 13 -2.03 -5.80 -17.60
C PHE A 13 -3.46 -5.57 -18.09
N GLY A 14 -3.64 -4.87 -19.21
CA GLY A 14 -4.93 -4.41 -19.69
C GLY A 14 -5.47 -3.21 -18.91
N GLU A 15 -6.47 -2.54 -19.46
CA GLU A 15 -7.10 -1.37 -18.80
C GLU A 15 -7.80 -1.76 -17.48
N ASP A 16 -8.38 -2.94 -17.40
CA ASP A 16 -9.05 -3.47 -16.20
C ASP A 16 -8.07 -3.94 -15.13
N GLY A 17 -6.82 -4.23 -15.51
CA GLY A 17 -5.78 -4.70 -14.60
C GLY A 17 -5.02 -3.59 -13.89
N ILE A 18 -5.30 -2.33 -14.19
CA ILE A 18 -4.63 -1.17 -13.62
C ILE A 18 -5.61 -0.21 -12.95
N TYR A 19 -5.13 0.55 -12.01
CA TYR A 19 -5.86 1.66 -11.40
C TYR A 19 -4.95 2.82 -11.06
N VAL A 20 -5.51 4.01 -10.95
CA VAL A 20 -4.79 5.20 -10.49
C VAL A 20 -5.04 5.40 -8.99
N SER A 21 -3.99 5.38 -8.18
CA SER A 21 -4.10 5.80 -6.78
C SER A 21 -4.33 7.30 -6.72
N PHE A 22 -5.54 7.68 -6.27
CA PHE A 22 -6.01 9.05 -6.28
C PHE A 22 -6.16 9.58 -4.85
N SER A 23 -5.28 10.48 -4.44
CA SER A 23 -5.32 11.08 -3.10
C SER A 23 -6.07 12.43 -3.03
N GLY A 24 -6.56 12.95 -4.16
CA GLY A 24 -7.13 14.29 -4.25
C GLY A 24 -6.08 15.42 -4.22
N GLY A 25 -4.78 15.08 -4.14
CA GLY A 25 -3.70 16.06 -4.25
C GLY A 25 -3.41 16.44 -5.71
N LYS A 26 -2.69 17.55 -5.91
CA LYS A 26 -2.40 18.10 -7.24
C LYS A 26 -1.73 17.09 -8.18
N ASP A 27 -0.75 16.34 -7.70
CA ASP A 27 0.04 15.42 -8.53
C ASP A 27 -0.80 14.20 -8.97
N SER A 28 -1.60 13.64 -8.05
CA SER A 28 -2.51 12.54 -8.36
C SER A 28 -3.66 12.97 -9.28
N THR A 29 -4.12 14.21 -9.17
CA THR A 29 -5.14 14.79 -10.06
C THR A 29 -4.61 14.95 -11.48
N VAL A 30 -3.41 15.49 -11.64
CA VAL A 30 -2.75 15.60 -12.96
C VAL A 30 -2.48 14.23 -13.57
N LEU A 31 -2.02 13.27 -12.75
CA LEU A 31 -1.81 11.89 -13.22
C LEU A 31 -3.11 11.26 -13.71
N LEU A 32 -4.19 11.43 -12.95
CA LEU A 32 -5.51 10.91 -13.31
C LEU A 32 -6.03 11.52 -14.63
N ASP A 33 -5.86 12.83 -14.81
CA ASP A 33 -6.22 13.54 -16.04
C ASP A 33 -5.42 13.00 -17.24
N ILE A 34 -4.10 12.86 -17.09
CA ILE A 34 -3.25 12.30 -18.14
C ILE A 34 -3.65 10.87 -18.51
N VAL A 35 -3.91 10.02 -17.52
CA VAL A 35 -4.31 8.64 -17.77
C VAL A 35 -5.65 8.60 -18.50
N ARG A 36 -6.67 9.30 -18.00
CA ARG A 36 -8.02 9.29 -18.56
C ARG A 36 -8.13 9.95 -19.95
N LYS A 37 -7.18 10.79 -20.31
CA LYS A 37 -7.11 11.34 -21.66
C LYS A 37 -6.82 10.28 -22.73
N TYR A 38 -6.15 9.19 -22.35
CA TYR A 38 -5.79 8.11 -23.26
C TYR A 38 -6.58 6.83 -22.98
N TYR A 39 -6.96 6.62 -21.73
CA TYR A 39 -7.65 5.43 -21.22
C TYR A 39 -8.78 5.88 -20.29
N PRO A 40 -9.94 6.28 -20.84
CA PRO A 40 -11.03 6.90 -20.08
C PRO A 40 -11.68 5.96 -19.06
N ASP A 41 -11.62 4.65 -19.31
CA ASP A 41 -12.26 3.62 -18.48
C ASP A 41 -11.42 3.19 -17.28
N VAL A 42 -10.16 3.62 -17.19
CA VAL A 42 -9.28 3.30 -16.07
C VAL A 42 -9.85 3.86 -14.76
N LYS A 43 -10.00 2.96 -13.79
CA LYS A 43 -10.51 3.27 -12.46
C LYS A 43 -9.52 4.08 -11.64
N ALA A 44 -10.04 5.00 -10.84
CA ALA A 44 -9.29 5.62 -9.77
C ALA A 44 -9.68 5.01 -8.43
N VAL A 45 -8.75 4.92 -7.50
CA VAL A 45 -8.97 4.40 -6.16
C VAL A 45 -8.59 5.46 -5.14
N PHE A 46 -9.56 5.83 -4.30
CA PHE A 46 -9.36 6.75 -3.19
C PHE A 46 -9.48 6.01 -1.86
N VAL A 47 -8.48 6.13 -1.01
CA VAL A 47 -8.48 5.53 0.33
C VAL A 47 -8.89 6.58 1.33
N ASP A 48 -10.11 6.47 1.86
CA ASP A 48 -10.65 7.35 2.90
C ASP A 48 -10.31 6.79 4.29
N THR A 49 -9.20 7.26 4.88
CA THR A 49 -8.76 6.83 6.22
C THR A 49 -9.56 7.46 7.35
N GLY A 50 -10.35 8.48 7.05
CA GLY A 50 -11.10 9.28 8.02
C GLY A 50 -10.34 10.52 8.51
N LEU A 51 -9.10 10.70 8.07
CA LEU A 51 -8.23 11.84 8.45
C LEU A 51 -8.13 12.91 7.36
N GLU A 52 -8.68 12.64 6.19
CA GLU A 52 -8.66 13.57 5.07
C GLU A 52 -9.53 14.79 5.36
N TYR A 53 -9.07 15.96 4.91
CA TYR A 53 -9.84 17.20 4.97
C TYR A 53 -11.18 17.07 4.23
N PRO A 54 -12.28 17.65 4.77
CA PRO A 54 -13.60 17.61 4.13
C PRO A 54 -13.61 18.12 2.69
N GLU A 55 -12.78 19.12 2.39
CA GLU A 55 -12.61 19.71 1.07
C GLU A 55 -12.06 18.70 0.06
N ILE A 56 -11.07 17.89 0.47
CA ILE A 56 -10.49 16.82 -0.36
C ILE A 56 -11.56 15.79 -0.69
N ARG A 57 -12.34 15.37 0.32
CA ARG A 57 -13.45 14.43 0.12
C ARG A 57 -14.51 14.98 -0.85
N SER A 58 -14.85 16.26 -0.69
CA SER A 58 -15.78 16.93 -1.58
C SER A 58 -15.25 17.04 -3.00
N PHE A 59 -13.95 17.32 -3.14
CA PHE A 59 -13.28 17.38 -4.42
C PHE A 59 -13.26 16.01 -5.13
N VAL A 60 -12.89 14.96 -4.42
CA VAL A 60 -12.85 13.59 -4.96
C VAL A 60 -14.22 13.10 -5.40
N LYS A 61 -15.30 13.48 -4.68
CA LYS A 61 -16.69 13.16 -5.07
C LYS A 61 -17.12 13.75 -6.42
N GLY A 62 -16.45 14.81 -6.86
CA GLY A 62 -16.68 15.41 -8.17
C GLY A 62 -16.15 14.60 -9.35
N PHE A 63 -15.36 13.55 -9.10
CA PHE A 63 -14.81 12.71 -10.15
C PHE A 63 -15.65 11.44 -10.35
N ASN A 64 -15.88 11.07 -11.60
CA ASN A 64 -16.52 9.82 -11.96
C ASN A 64 -15.54 8.65 -11.89
N ASN A 65 -16.08 7.42 -11.80
CA ASN A 65 -15.29 6.19 -11.82
C ASN A 65 -14.17 6.17 -10.78
N VAL A 66 -14.51 6.50 -9.51
CA VAL A 66 -13.62 6.48 -8.36
C VAL A 66 -14.14 5.49 -7.34
N ASP A 67 -13.38 4.43 -7.08
CA ASP A 67 -13.68 3.46 -6.04
C ASP A 67 -13.20 3.98 -4.66
N TRP A 68 -14.14 4.05 -3.70
CA TRP A 68 -13.85 4.50 -2.35
C TRP A 68 -13.56 3.32 -1.45
N ILE A 69 -12.32 3.22 -0.97
CA ILE A 69 -11.90 2.20 -0.03
C ILE A 69 -11.82 2.81 1.37
N LYS A 70 -12.45 2.14 2.33
CA LYS A 70 -12.34 2.48 3.75
C LYS A 70 -11.58 1.39 4.50
N PRO A 71 -10.72 1.75 5.45
CA PRO A 71 -10.03 0.78 6.28
C PRO A 71 -11.04 0.02 7.16
N LYS A 72 -10.74 -1.22 7.51
CA LYS A 72 -11.56 -2.04 8.42
C LYS A 72 -11.68 -1.45 9.82
N MET A 73 -10.66 -0.69 10.24
CA MET A 73 -10.60 -0.02 11.54
C MET A 73 -10.38 1.47 11.32
N THR A 74 -11.10 2.29 12.07
CA THR A 74 -10.88 3.73 12.08
C THR A 74 -9.55 4.06 12.79
N PHE A 75 -8.95 5.21 12.49
CA PHE A 75 -7.72 5.65 13.13
C PHE A 75 -7.82 5.67 14.66
N LYS A 76 -8.98 6.10 15.21
CA LYS A 76 -9.26 6.08 16.64
C LYS A 76 -9.18 4.66 17.20
N GLN A 77 -9.83 3.68 16.57
CA GLN A 77 -9.79 2.29 16.98
C GLN A 77 -8.38 1.68 16.89
N VAL A 78 -7.59 2.10 15.90
CA VAL A 78 -6.19 1.67 15.80
C VAL A 78 -5.37 2.18 16.98
N ILE A 79 -5.53 3.46 17.36
CA ILE A 79 -4.84 4.02 18.52
C ILE A 79 -5.29 3.35 19.82
N GLU A 80 -6.59 3.13 20.01
CA GLU A 80 -7.13 2.46 21.19
C GLU A 80 -6.61 1.04 21.34
N LYS A 81 -6.45 0.32 20.21
CA LYS A 81 -6.02 -1.09 20.23
C LYS A 81 -4.50 -1.27 20.29
N TYR A 82 -3.75 -0.43 19.58
CA TYR A 82 -2.30 -0.61 19.40
C TYR A 82 -1.45 0.48 20.05
N GLY A 83 -2.09 1.51 20.62
CA GLY A 83 -1.42 2.69 21.15
C GLY A 83 -1.04 3.70 20.08
N TYR A 84 -0.49 4.82 20.52
CA TYR A 84 0.02 5.85 19.62
C TYR A 84 1.22 5.34 18.81
N PRO A 85 1.34 5.74 17.54
CA PRO A 85 2.55 5.47 16.77
C PRO A 85 3.77 6.09 17.45
N PHE A 86 4.94 5.52 17.20
CA PHE A 86 6.19 5.96 17.77
C PHE A 86 6.42 7.47 17.61
N ILE A 87 7.11 8.05 18.61
CA ILE A 87 7.32 9.51 18.74
C ILE A 87 8.13 10.08 17.56
N SER A 88 8.99 9.27 16.92
CA SER A 88 9.76 9.71 15.76
C SER A 88 9.91 8.60 14.71
N LYS A 89 10.20 9.01 13.47
CA LYS A 89 10.52 8.10 12.36
C LYS A 89 11.73 7.22 12.69
N GLU A 90 12.75 7.78 13.30
CA GLU A 90 13.98 7.07 13.67
C GLU A 90 13.70 5.91 14.64
N VAL A 91 12.88 6.15 15.67
CA VAL A 91 12.47 5.11 16.63
C VAL A 91 11.68 4.01 15.91
N SER A 92 10.78 4.38 15.01
CA SER A 92 9.99 3.43 14.21
C SER A 92 10.88 2.55 13.32
N GLU A 93 11.86 3.15 12.65
CA GLU A 93 12.83 2.44 11.81
C GLU A 93 13.73 1.50 12.62
N CYS A 94 14.19 1.93 13.80
CA CYS A 94 14.97 1.08 14.73
C CYS A 94 14.17 -0.15 15.19
N VAL A 95 12.91 0.05 15.57
CA VAL A 95 12.03 -1.06 16.01
C VAL A 95 11.73 -2.03 14.86
N ASP A 96 11.48 -1.52 13.65
CA ASP A 96 11.25 -2.37 12.48
C ASP A 96 12.53 -3.16 12.10
N GLY A 97 13.69 -2.52 12.17
CA GLY A 97 14.98 -3.17 11.97
C GLY A 97 15.23 -4.30 12.98
N ALA A 98 14.97 -4.05 14.26
CA ALA A 98 15.09 -5.06 15.31
C ALA A 98 14.10 -6.24 15.09
N ARG A 99 12.86 -5.98 14.71
CA ARG A 99 11.87 -7.02 14.39
C ARG A 99 12.28 -7.88 13.19
N LYS A 100 12.82 -7.26 12.14
CA LYS A 100 13.33 -7.98 10.97
C LYS A 100 14.50 -8.88 11.35
N TYR A 101 15.43 -8.37 12.16
CA TYR A 101 16.56 -9.14 12.65
C TYR A 101 16.15 -10.36 13.48
N LEU A 102 15.19 -10.19 14.41
CA LEU A 102 14.66 -11.29 15.21
C LEU A 102 13.97 -12.36 14.34
N ARG A 103 13.21 -11.99 13.33
CA ARG A 103 12.61 -12.96 12.37
C ARG A 103 13.72 -13.77 11.68
N LEU A 104 14.76 -13.11 11.17
CA LEU A 104 15.88 -13.79 10.51
C LEU A 104 16.62 -14.77 11.45
N LEU A 105 16.74 -14.45 12.74
CA LEU A 105 17.31 -15.36 13.73
C LEU A 105 16.41 -16.56 13.96
N THR A 106 15.10 -16.37 14.07
CA THR A 106 14.12 -17.45 14.25
C THR A 106 14.14 -18.39 13.03
N ASP A 107 14.12 -17.84 11.82
CA ASP A 107 14.17 -18.63 10.58
C ASP A 107 15.46 -19.45 10.47
N ARG A 108 16.61 -18.87 10.85
CA ARG A 108 17.91 -19.59 10.89
C ARG A 108 17.92 -20.72 11.93
N GLN A 109 17.28 -20.54 13.07
CA GLN A 109 17.16 -21.58 14.08
C GLN A 109 16.29 -22.73 13.60
N THR A 110 15.16 -22.41 12.94
CA THR A 110 14.27 -23.42 12.36
C THR A 110 14.96 -24.23 11.27
N ASP A 111 15.76 -23.58 10.43
CA ASP A 111 16.51 -24.25 9.35
C ASP A 111 17.65 -25.15 9.88
N ARG A 112 18.29 -24.76 10.98
CA ARG A 112 19.26 -25.60 11.68
C ARG A 112 18.63 -26.82 12.31
N GLN A 113 17.47 -26.67 12.97
CA GLN A 113 16.72 -27.79 13.53
C GLN A 113 16.23 -28.76 12.45
N CYS A 114 15.77 -28.24 11.32
CA CYS A 114 15.34 -29.06 10.20
C CYS A 114 16.48 -29.86 9.56
N ARG A 115 17.71 -29.30 9.51
CA ARG A 115 18.91 -30.01 9.01
C ARG A 115 19.36 -31.10 9.96
N THR A 116 19.34 -30.88 11.27
CA THR A 116 19.69 -31.89 12.27
C THR A 116 18.69 -33.06 12.26
N MET A 117 17.39 -32.81 12.13
CA MET A 117 16.40 -33.88 12.03
C MET A 117 16.52 -34.74 10.74
N ARG A 118 16.99 -34.16 9.62
CA ARG A 118 17.24 -34.94 8.40
C ARG A 118 18.43 -35.89 8.52
N SER A 119 19.43 -35.54 9.34
CA SER A 119 20.62 -36.39 9.54
C SER A 119 20.32 -37.66 10.37
N TRP A 120 19.21 -37.70 11.13
CA TRP A 120 18.81 -38.85 11.96
C TRP A 120 17.93 -39.88 11.24
N ARG A 121 17.55 -39.64 9.96
CA ARG A 121 16.73 -40.58 9.16
C ARG A 121 17.52 -41.48 8.22
N THR A 122 18.83 -41.48 8.31
CA THR A 122 19.73 -42.30 7.48
C THR A 122 20.53 -43.32 8.31
N TYR A 123 19.91 -43.93 9.32
CA TYR A 123 20.42 -45.13 9.95
C TYR A 123 19.26 -46.11 10.15
#